data_d7af502dcf7a7f6f077c7417691f91e5
#
_entry.id   d7af502dcf7a7f6f077c7417691f91e5
#
_cell.length_a   1.000
_cell.length_b   1.000
_cell.length_c   1.000
_cell.angle_alpha   90.00
_cell.angle_beta   90.00
_cell.angle_gamma   90.00
#
_symmetry.space_group_name_H-M   'P 1'
#
loop_
_entity.id
_entity.type
_entity.pdbx_description
1 polymer ?
#
loop_
_entity_poly.entity_id
_entity_poly.type
_entity_poly.pdbx_seq_one_letter_code
_entity_poly.pdbx_strand_id
1 'polypeptide(L)'
;MKKVLVVGSLNMDMVLSVDHHPAPGETIIGDGITYHPGGKGANQAYAVGKLGGDVRIIGCVGWDNNGMILTENLAQAGVDTTAINRMPEAPTGMAIIDVDKKGDNSIIVISGANACLTPDLLRKQKASVEWSDFIMTQLETPIDTVLELARMAKKA
;
A
#
# COMPACT_ATOMS: atom_id res chain seq x y z
N MET A 1 -15.20 -19.09 -7.12
CA MET A 1 -13.94 -18.39 -7.43
C MET A 1 -13.10 -18.44 -6.17
N LYS A 2 -11.76 -18.49 -6.28
CA LYS A 2 -10.89 -18.45 -5.09
C LYS A 2 -10.87 -17.05 -4.51
N LYS A 3 -10.93 -16.97 -3.19
CA LYS A 3 -10.97 -15.72 -2.43
C LYS A 3 -9.57 -15.32 -2.00
N VAL A 4 -9.15 -14.10 -2.34
CA VAL A 4 -7.81 -13.58 -2.04
C VAL A 4 -7.91 -12.46 -1.01
N LEU A 5 -7.17 -12.58 0.08
CA LEU A 5 -6.96 -11.50 1.03
C LEU A 5 -5.57 -10.92 0.82
N VAL A 6 -5.48 -9.61 0.63
CA VAL A 6 -4.22 -8.89 0.66
C VAL A 6 -4.13 -8.12 1.98
N VAL A 7 -3.02 -8.29 2.71
CA VAL A 7 -2.72 -7.52 3.92
C VAL A 7 -1.41 -6.78 3.65
N GLY A 8 -1.46 -5.45 3.50
CA GLY A 8 -0.27 -4.74 3.07
C GLY A 8 -0.40 -3.23 2.95
N SER A 9 0.62 -2.64 2.34
CA SER A 9 0.84 -1.20 2.19
C SER A 9 -0.03 -0.57 1.12
N LEU A 10 -0.41 0.68 1.39
CA LEU A 10 -1.03 1.60 0.43
C LEU A 10 -0.21 2.89 0.44
N ASN A 11 0.33 3.29 -0.69
CA ASN A 11 1.15 4.49 -0.84
C ASN A 11 0.65 5.37 -1.98
N MET A 12 0.79 6.67 -1.83
CA MET A 12 0.78 7.57 -2.98
C MET A 12 2.22 7.72 -3.47
N ASP A 13 2.49 7.28 -4.70
CA ASP A 13 3.80 7.40 -5.31
C ASP A 13 3.92 8.77 -5.98
N MET A 14 4.87 9.59 -5.53
CA MET A 14 5.22 10.88 -6.10
C MET A 14 6.47 10.69 -6.95
N VAL A 15 6.32 10.73 -8.27
CA VAL A 15 7.40 10.51 -9.23
C VAL A 15 7.91 11.83 -9.74
N LEU A 16 9.20 12.09 -9.56
CA LEU A 16 9.93 13.26 -10.02
C LEU A 16 10.78 12.87 -11.23
N SER A 17 10.68 13.63 -12.32
CA SER A 17 11.60 13.50 -13.46
C SER A 17 12.76 14.46 -13.28
N VAL A 18 13.98 13.95 -13.31
CA VAL A 18 15.20 14.72 -13.08
C VAL A 18 16.27 14.42 -14.15
N ASP A 19 17.24 15.32 -14.31
CA ASP A 19 18.36 15.07 -15.22
C ASP A 19 19.32 13.99 -14.67
N HIS A 20 19.60 14.07 -13.39
CA HIS A 20 20.42 13.13 -12.61
C HIS A 20 19.99 13.16 -11.13
N HIS A 21 20.38 12.18 -10.34
CA HIS A 21 20.15 12.19 -8.89
C HIS A 21 21.04 13.22 -8.22
N PRO A 22 20.49 14.13 -7.35
CA PRO A 22 21.28 15.17 -6.74
C PRO A 22 22.34 14.60 -5.78
N ALA A 23 23.57 15.11 -5.87
CA ALA A 23 24.62 14.81 -4.90
C ALA A 23 24.36 15.53 -3.57
N PRO A 24 24.96 15.10 -2.44
CA PRO A 24 24.83 15.81 -1.17
C PRO A 24 25.20 17.29 -1.28
N GLY A 25 24.24 18.18 -0.93
CA GLY A 25 24.41 19.64 -1.01
C GLY A 25 24.11 20.24 -2.39
N GLU A 26 23.80 19.45 -3.39
CA GLU A 26 23.43 19.92 -4.71
C GLU A 26 21.95 20.29 -4.78
N THR A 27 21.62 21.35 -5.53
CA THR A 27 20.27 21.73 -5.89
C THR A 27 20.10 21.56 -7.41
N ILE A 28 19.13 20.74 -7.82
CA ILE A 28 18.80 20.54 -9.22
C ILE A 28 17.37 21.03 -9.52
N ILE A 29 17.07 21.30 -10.76
CA ILE A 29 15.71 21.62 -11.22
C ILE A 29 15.13 20.35 -11.85
N GLY A 30 13.98 19.90 -11.34
CA GLY A 30 13.26 18.76 -11.92
C GLY A 30 12.44 19.18 -13.13
N ASP A 31 12.23 18.24 -14.06
CA ASP A 31 11.46 18.45 -15.29
C ASP A 31 9.94 18.28 -15.07
N GLY A 32 9.54 17.57 -14.03
CA GLY A 32 8.11 17.34 -13.74
C GLY A 32 7.85 16.50 -12.51
N ILE A 33 6.57 16.45 -12.13
CA ILE A 33 6.06 15.65 -11.02
C ILE A 33 4.75 14.98 -11.42
N THR A 34 4.59 13.71 -11.10
CA THR A 34 3.33 12.97 -11.25
C THR A 34 3.00 12.19 -9.98
N TYR A 35 1.70 11.90 -9.78
CA TYR A 35 1.23 11.14 -8.63
C TYR A 35 0.50 9.89 -9.11
N HIS A 36 0.83 8.75 -8.54
CA HIS A 36 0.24 7.46 -8.91
C HIS A 36 -0.18 6.67 -7.66
N PRO A 37 -1.37 6.05 -7.68
CA PRO A 37 -1.71 5.04 -6.69
C PRO A 37 -0.70 3.89 -6.71
N GLY A 38 -0.12 3.59 -5.55
CA GLY A 38 0.93 2.58 -5.39
C GLY A 38 0.87 1.90 -4.02
N GLY A 39 2.01 1.35 -3.59
CA GLY A 39 2.14 0.46 -2.45
C GLY A 39 2.02 -1.00 -2.86
N LYS A 40 2.92 -1.86 -2.35
CA LYS A 40 2.98 -3.28 -2.78
C LYS A 40 1.68 -4.03 -2.49
N GLY A 41 1.03 -3.74 -1.34
CA GLY A 41 -0.27 -4.32 -1.01
C GLY A 41 -1.36 -3.87 -1.97
N ALA A 42 -1.48 -2.58 -2.20
CA ALA A 42 -2.46 -2.01 -3.13
C ALA A 42 -2.26 -2.53 -4.56
N ASN A 43 -1.02 -2.58 -5.05
CA ASN A 43 -0.72 -3.07 -6.40
C ASN A 43 -1.11 -4.53 -6.60
N GLN A 44 -0.89 -5.39 -5.59
CA GLN A 44 -1.32 -6.79 -5.64
C GLN A 44 -2.84 -6.93 -5.63
N ALA A 45 -3.54 -6.21 -4.73
CA ALA A 45 -5.00 -6.22 -4.68
C ALA A 45 -5.62 -5.69 -5.98
N TYR A 46 -5.09 -4.59 -6.51
CA TYR A 46 -5.50 -4.01 -7.79
C TYR A 46 -5.37 -5.01 -8.94
N ALA A 47 -4.22 -5.70 -9.04
CA ALA A 47 -4.00 -6.68 -10.08
C ALA A 47 -5.00 -7.84 -10.02
N VAL A 48 -5.26 -8.37 -8.82
CA VAL A 48 -6.26 -9.44 -8.63
C VAL A 48 -7.67 -8.96 -9.00
N GLY A 49 -8.06 -7.75 -8.58
CA GLY A 49 -9.37 -7.17 -8.92
C GLY A 49 -9.54 -6.96 -10.42
N LYS A 50 -8.52 -6.39 -11.11
CA LYS A 50 -8.53 -6.20 -12.56
C LYS A 50 -8.60 -7.49 -13.37
N LEU A 51 -8.09 -8.58 -12.82
CA LEU A 51 -8.22 -9.92 -13.40
C LEU A 51 -9.55 -10.59 -13.07
N GLY A 52 -10.48 -9.89 -12.40
CA GLY A 52 -11.81 -10.38 -12.03
C GLY A 52 -11.81 -11.34 -10.84
N GLY A 53 -10.74 -11.32 -10.02
CA GLY A 53 -10.65 -12.13 -8.79
C GLY A 53 -11.55 -11.59 -7.67
N ASP A 54 -11.99 -12.48 -6.76
CA ASP A 54 -12.68 -12.10 -5.53
C ASP A 54 -11.60 -11.71 -4.48
N VAL A 55 -11.42 -10.41 -4.26
CA VAL A 55 -10.30 -9.88 -3.49
C VAL A 55 -10.74 -8.83 -2.47
N ARG A 56 -10.15 -8.93 -1.28
CA ARG A 56 -10.27 -7.97 -0.18
C ARG A 56 -8.90 -7.49 0.22
N ILE A 57 -8.79 -6.22 0.67
CA ILE A 57 -7.55 -5.67 1.22
C ILE A 57 -7.75 -5.22 2.67
N ILE A 58 -6.79 -5.58 3.54
CA ILE A 58 -6.59 -4.99 4.86
C ILE A 58 -5.35 -4.11 4.80
N GLY A 59 -5.48 -2.85 5.19
CA GLY A 59 -4.40 -1.89 5.25
C GLY A 59 -4.81 -0.65 6.01
N CYS A 60 -3.94 0.35 6.01
CA CYS A 60 -4.21 1.64 6.63
C CYS A 60 -3.88 2.78 5.67
N VAL A 61 -4.74 3.80 5.68
CA VAL A 61 -4.54 5.08 5.00
C VAL A 61 -4.81 6.22 5.98
N GLY A 62 -4.28 7.39 5.69
CA GLY A 62 -4.58 8.60 6.46
C GLY A 62 -6.01 9.09 6.23
N TRP A 63 -6.45 10.02 7.07
CA TRP A 63 -7.69 10.77 6.84
C TRP A 63 -7.40 11.99 5.95
N ASP A 64 -6.89 11.73 4.76
CA ASP A 64 -6.42 12.72 3.80
C ASP A 64 -6.88 12.39 2.37
N ASN A 65 -6.60 13.29 1.44
CA ASN A 65 -7.00 13.15 0.04
C ASN A 65 -6.32 11.94 -0.64
N ASN A 66 -5.06 11.66 -0.28
CA ASN A 66 -4.33 10.49 -0.83
C ASN A 66 -5.01 9.18 -0.41
N GLY A 67 -5.41 9.06 0.87
CA GLY A 67 -6.14 7.88 1.36
C GLY A 67 -7.48 7.68 0.67
N MET A 68 -8.19 8.76 0.35
CA MET A 68 -9.43 8.70 -0.41
C MET A 68 -9.18 8.21 -1.84
N ILE A 69 -8.23 8.81 -2.55
CA ILE A 69 -7.87 8.43 -3.94
C ILE A 69 -7.46 6.96 -4.02
N LEU A 70 -6.60 6.49 -3.10
CA LEU A 70 -6.13 5.10 -3.08
C LEU A 70 -7.29 4.12 -2.85
N THR A 71 -8.19 4.44 -1.91
CA THR A 71 -9.35 3.59 -1.60
C THR A 71 -10.31 3.52 -2.80
N GLU A 72 -10.59 4.65 -3.44
CA GLU A 72 -11.45 4.72 -4.62
C GLU A 72 -10.85 3.99 -5.82
N ASN A 73 -9.55 4.14 -6.07
CA ASN A 73 -8.85 3.44 -7.15
C ASN A 73 -8.95 1.91 -7.00
N LEU A 74 -8.81 1.39 -5.79
CA LEU A 74 -8.97 -0.04 -5.50
C LEU A 74 -10.43 -0.50 -5.69
N ALA A 75 -11.40 0.29 -5.19
CA ALA A 75 -12.82 -0.04 -5.36
C ALA A 75 -13.22 -0.09 -6.84
N GLN A 76 -12.72 0.84 -7.67
CA GLN A 76 -12.95 0.85 -9.12
C GLN A 76 -12.29 -0.35 -9.84
N ALA A 77 -11.26 -0.95 -9.25
CA ALA A 77 -10.65 -2.18 -9.72
C ALA A 77 -11.40 -3.45 -9.28
N GLY A 78 -12.49 -3.33 -8.50
CA GLY A 78 -13.28 -4.45 -8.00
C GLY A 78 -12.77 -5.05 -6.69
N VAL A 79 -11.91 -4.35 -5.96
CA VAL A 79 -11.40 -4.77 -4.65
C VAL A 79 -12.39 -4.39 -3.55
N ASP A 80 -12.71 -5.31 -2.63
CA ASP A 80 -13.41 -4.99 -1.38
C ASP A 80 -12.47 -4.19 -0.46
N THR A 81 -12.76 -2.90 -0.29
CA THR A 81 -11.98 -1.94 0.49
C THR A 81 -12.54 -1.71 1.90
N THR A 82 -13.57 -2.45 2.32
CA THR A 82 -14.27 -2.23 3.61
C THR A 82 -13.39 -2.46 4.83
N ALA A 83 -12.28 -3.19 4.69
CA ALA A 83 -11.30 -3.47 5.74
C ALA A 83 -10.07 -2.53 5.70
N ILE A 84 -10.11 -1.45 4.91
CA ILE A 84 -9.11 -0.37 4.99
C ILE A 84 -9.42 0.51 6.20
N ASN A 85 -8.43 0.67 7.09
CA ASN A 85 -8.54 1.51 8.27
C ASN A 85 -8.11 2.93 7.96
N ARG A 86 -8.89 3.93 8.37
CA ARG A 86 -8.53 5.35 8.25
C ARG A 86 -7.95 5.85 9.56
N MET A 87 -6.74 6.39 9.51
CA MET A 87 -5.93 6.82 10.65
C MET A 87 -5.90 8.36 10.69
N PRO A 88 -6.63 9.02 11.62
CA PRO A 88 -6.65 10.47 11.69
C PRO A 88 -5.32 11.07 12.17
N GLU A 89 -4.53 10.29 12.90
CA GLU A 89 -3.25 10.71 13.50
C GLU A 89 -2.01 10.49 12.60
N ALA A 90 -2.19 9.87 11.43
CA ALA A 90 -1.08 9.58 10.52
C ALA A 90 -1.46 9.91 9.07
N PRO A 91 -0.58 10.52 8.27
CA PRO A 91 -0.81 10.73 6.85
C PRO A 91 -0.78 9.40 6.10
N THR A 92 -1.41 9.34 4.94
CA THR A 92 -1.28 8.20 4.02
C THR A 92 0.19 7.96 3.67
N GLY A 93 0.60 6.69 3.54
CA GLY A 93 1.94 6.32 3.11
C GLY A 93 2.28 6.95 1.76
N MET A 94 3.56 7.31 1.57
CA MET A 94 4.05 7.95 0.35
C MET A 94 5.39 7.36 -0.06
N ALA A 95 5.62 7.21 -1.36
CA ALA A 95 6.95 7.01 -1.91
C ALA A 95 7.34 8.25 -2.73
N ILE A 96 8.54 8.79 -2.48
CA ILE A 96 9.16 9.84 -3.29
C ILE A 96 10.16 9.13 -4.19
N ILE A 97 9.94 9.22 -5.50
CA ILE A 97 10.68 8.47 -6.51
C ILE A 97 11.26 9.45 -7.51
N ASP A 98 12.56 9.65 -7.49
CA ASP A 98 13.24 10.40 -8.54
C ASP A 98 13.72 9.43 -9.63
N VAL A 99 13.44 9.78 -10.88
CA VAL A 99 13.81 9.00 -12.07
C VAL A 99 14.66 9.89 -12.97
N ASP A 100 15.88 9.43 -13.26
CA ASP A 100 16.80 10.16 -14.11
C ASP A 100 16.59 9.88 -15.60
N LYS A 101 17.32 10.60 -16.47
CA LYS A 101 17.24 10.43 -17.94
C LYS A 101 17.68 9.04 -18.43
N LYS A 102 18.37 8.25 -17.63
CA LYS A 102 18.78 6.87 -17.96
C LYS A 102 17.70 5.84 -17.57
N GLY A 103 16.68 6.28 -16.80
CA GLY A 103 15.66 5.43 -16.24
C GLY A 103 16.06 4.80 -14.90
N ASP A 104 17.19 5.21 -14.31
CA ASP A 104 17.55 4.80 -12.95
C ASP A 104 16.64 5.52 -11.95
N ASN A 105 16.27 4.84 -10.85
CA ASN A 105 15.43 5.43 -9.82
C ASN A 105 16.08 5.40 -8.44
N SER A 106 15.70 6.37 -7.62
CA SER A 106 16.00 6.42 -6.20
C SER A 106 14.68 6.65 -5.45
N ILE A 107 14.45 5.90 -4.36
CA ILE A 107 13.15 5.86 -3.71
C ILE A 107 13.30 6.11 -2.21
N ILE A 108 12.53 7.07 -1.71
CA ILE A 108 12.37 7.33 -0.28
C ILE A 108 10.93 6.94 0.10
N VAL A 109 10.78 5.99 1.02
CA VAL A 109 9.44 5.57 1.50
C VAL A 109 9.16 6.19 2.86
N ILE A 110 7.99 6.83 2.96
CA ILE A 110 7.41 7.35 4.19
C ILE A 110 6.23 6.44 4.53
N SER A 111 6.38 5.60 5.55
CA SER A 111 5.39 4.59 5.91
C SER A 111 4.02 5.18 6.26
N GLY A 112 3.97 6.36 6.92
CA GLY A 112 2.71 6.99 7.32
C GLY A 112 1.77 6.02 8.02
N ALA A 113 0.51 6.01 7.61
CA ALA A 113 -0.53 5.14 8.16
C ALA A 113 -0.23 3.63 8.01
N ASN A 114 0.62 3.19 7.07
CA ASN A 114 1.01 1.79 6.98
C ASN A 114 1.68 1.29 8.27
N ALA A 115 2.41 2.16 8.99
CA ALA A 115 3.02 1.84 10.26
C ALA A 115 1.98 1.62 11.40
N CYS A 116 0.74 2.11 11.21
CA CYS A 116 -0.34 1.96 12.18
C CYS A 116 -1.08 0.62 12.08
N LEU A 117 -0.80 -0.21 11.07
CA LEU A 117 -1.40 -1.54 10.95
C LEU A 117 -0.83 -2.48 12.01
N THR A 118 -1.38 -2.39 13.22
CA THR A 118 -0.94 -3.18 14.36
C THR A 118 -1.54 -4.58 14.37
N PRO A 119 -0.96 -5.56 15.12
CA PRO A 119 -1.57 -6.87 15.35
C PRO A 119 -2.98 -6.80 15.92
N ASP A 120 -3.28 -5.79 16.75
CA ASP A 120 -4.63 -5.60 17.32
C ASP A 120 -5.65 -5.19 16.27
N LEU A 121 -5.29 -4.28 15.35
CA LEU A 121 -6.14 -3.92 14.22
C LEU A 121 -6.37 -5.12 13.29
N LEU A 122 -5.32 -5.90 13.04
CA LEU A 122 -5.43 -7.11 12.22
C LEU A 122 -6.37 -8.14 12.89
N ARG A 123 -6.26 -8.36 14.19
CA ARG A 123 -7.15 -9.29 14.93
C ARG A 123 -8.63 -8.92 14.82
N LYS A 124 -8.96 -7.62 14.76
CA LYS A 124 -10.34 -7.16 14.53
C LYS A 124 -10.89 -7.57 13.15
N GLN A 125 -10.00 -7.88 12.21
CA GLN A 125 -10.33 -8.32 10.85
C GLN A 125 -10.27 -9.86 10.69
N LYS A 126 -10.37 -10.62 11.79
CA LYS A 126 -10.29 -12.10 11.80
C LYS A 126 -11.24 -12.73 10.78
N ALA A 127 -12.45 -12.22 10.64
CA ALA A 127 -13.43 -12.71 9.68
C ALA A 127 -12.94 -12.61 8.21
N SER A 128 -12.11 -11.61 7.87
CA SER A 128 -11.51 -11.49 6.54
C SER A 128 -10.41 -12.52 6.31
N VAL A 129 -9.66 -12.87 7.35
CA VAL A 129 -8.64 -13.94 7.28
C VAL A 129 -9.32 -15.30 7.07
N GLU A 130 -10.37 -15.61 7.84
CA GLU A 130 -11.13 -16.86 7.74
C GLU A 130 -11.94 -16.97 6.43
N TRP A 131 -12.31 -15.85 5.82
CA TRP A 131 -13.00 -15.81 4.54
C TRP A 131 -12.11 -16.25 3.37
N SER A 132 -10.80 -16.06 3.44
CA SER A 132 -9.87 -16.18 2.31
C SER A 132 -9.38 -17.60 2.08
N ASP A 133 -9.21 -17.97 0.79
CA ASP A 133 -8.50 -19.19 0.38
C ASP A 133 -6.98 -18.95 0.27
N PHE A 134 -6.58 -17.71 -0.06
CA PHE A 134 -5.17 -17.28 -0.20
C PHE A 134 -4.95 -15.94 0.48
N ILE A 135 -3.81 -15.79 1.11
CA ILE A 135 -3.37 -14.55 1.74
C ILE A 135 -2.05 -14.11 1.11
N MET A 136 -2.01 -12.84 0.70
CA MET A 136 -0.80 -12.18 0.20
C MET A 136 -0.39 -11.09 1.15
N THR A 137 0.91 -11.02 1.47
CA THR A 137 1.48 -9.95 2.31
C THR A 137 2.89 -9.60 1.85
N GLN A 138 3.39 -8.46 2.29
CA GLN A 138 4.72 -7.93 1.96
C GLN A 138 5.35 -7.36 3.24
N LEU A 139 6.59 -6.87 3.16
CA LEU A 139 7.32 -6.35 4.33
C LEU A 139 7.35 -4.80 4.38
N GLU A 140 6.25 -4.14 3.99
CA GLU A 140 6.07 -2.69 4.08
C GLU A 140 5.08 -2.26 5.18
N THR A 141 4.65 -3.21 6.00
CA THR A 141 3.86 -2.99 7.23
C THR A 141 4.64 -3.54 8.42
N PRO A 142 4.25 -3.23 9.67
CA PRO A 142 5.01 -3.70 10.84
C PRO A 142 5.20 -5.22 10.83
N ILE A 143 6.42 -5.66 11.07
CA ILE A 143 6.79 -7.09 11.02
C ILE A 143 5.98 -7.94 12.01
N ASP A 144 5.65 -7.38 13.18
CA ASP A 144 4.82 -8.07 14.18
C ASP A 144 3.42 -8.36 13.65
N THR A 145 2.88 -7.48 12.81
CA THR A 145 1.58 -7.69 12.14
C THR A 145 1.68 -8.79 11.09
N VAL A 146 2.75 -8.85 10.32
CA VAL A 146 3.00 -9.94 9.35
C VAL A 146 3.12 -11.28 10.08
N LEU A 147 3.84 -11.32 11.20
CA LEU A 147 3.97 -12.52 12.02
C LEU A 147 2.62 -12.96 12.61
N GLU A 148 1.82 -12.01 13.09
CA GLU A 148 0.46 -12.31 13.60
C GLU A 148 -0.44 -12.83 12.48
N LEU A 149 -0.40 -12.22 11.29
CA LEU A 149 -1.13 -12.71 10.12
C LEU A 149 -0.79 -14.17 9.81
N ALA A 150 0.49 -14.52 9.81
CA ALA A 150 0.93 -15.90 9.59
C ALA A 150 0.40 -16.88 10.65
N ARG A 151 0.33 -16.44 11.92
CA ARG A 151 -0.27 -17.24 13.00
C ARG A 151 -1.77 -17.42 12.82
N MET A 152 -2.48 -16.36 12.41
CA MET A 152 -3.93 -16.40 12.15
C MET A 152 -4.24 -17.32 10.98
N ALA A 153 -3.51 -17.16 9.85
CA ALA A 153 -3.68 -17.97 8.66
C ALA A 153 -3.46 -19.48 8.89
N LYS A 154 -2.52 -19.83 9.77
CA LYS A 154 -2.26 -21.25 10.12
C LYS A 154 -3.41 -21.89 10.94
N LYS A 155 -4.26 -21.08 11.56
CA LYS A 155 -5.39 -21.55 12.40
C LYS A 155 -6.72 -21.53 11.67
N ALA A 156 -6.81 -20.82 10.55
CA ALA A 156 -7.98 -20.74 9.70
C ALA A 156 -7.99 -21.89 8.67
#